data_481785def78aef5dcfb903202442489f
#
_entry.id   481785def78aef5dcfb903202442489f
#
_cell.length_a   1.000
_cell.length_b   1.000
_cell.length_c   1.000
_cell.angle_alpha   90.00
_cell.angle_beta   90.00
_cell.angle_gamma   90.00
#
_symmetry.space_group_name_H-M   'P 1'
#
loop_
_entity.id
_entity.type
_entity.pdbx_description
1 polymer ?
#
loop_
_entity_poly.entity_id
_entity_poly.type
_entity_poly.pdbx_seq_one_letter_code
_entity_poly.pdbx_strand_id
1 'polypeptide(L)'
;MTAPPLPTAVRIRDVGARDGLQAESPIPVAQRIALIEAILAAGVTHIELAAFVSPKAVPSMAGAAEVIAAIGLRAGVVRTALVPNVRGAQMAIEAGLDEVTVIFSASAVYNERNVKMSIDQSLAQIEQICSLDEIPPVDAVMSCSFGSPYEGDIAPADVAALCVRLRSAGATNVTLADTTGMATPRRIGEVLELTGTDVGMHLHETRGTGLLNAFAALQAGVTRFDSSVAGLGGSPFAAGAAGNIATEEWVAVLDDLGVSTGIDIERLIEAAMLVEAFIGRRVPSRVAHAGPRSRRASS
;
A
#
# COMPACT_ATOMS: atom_id res chain seq x y z
N MET A 1 -30.11 12.19 10.05
CA MET A 1 -29.73 10.81 9.66
C MET A 1 -28.51 10.45 10.49
N THR A 2 -28.54 9.40 11.29
CA THR A 2 -27.37 8.90 12.00
C THR A 2 -26.40 8.32 10.97
N ALA A 3 -25.11 8.65 11.10
CA ALA A 3 -24.09 8.02 10.27
C ALA A 3 -24.14 6.48 10.42
N PRO A 4 -23.87 5.72 9.35
CA PRO A 4 -23.79 4.26 9.46
C PRO A 4 -22.73 3.87 10.50
N PRO A 5 -22.90 2.73 11.18
CA PRO A 5 -21.90 2.27 12.14
C PRO A 5 -20.59 1.97 11.39
N LEU A 6 -19.47 2.25 12.04
CA LEU A 6 -18.16 1.89 11.50
C LEU A 6 -18.00 0.36 11.41
N PRO A 7 -17.17 -0.16 10.48
CA PRO A 7 -16.78 -1.56 10.48
C PRO A 7 -16.18 -1.95 11.84
N THR A 8 -16.44 -3.17 12.29
CA THR A 8 -15.89 -3.68 13.57
C THR A 8 -14.41 -4.04 13.48
N ALA A 9 -13.92 -4.31 12.28
CA ALA A 9 -12.52 -4.63 12.02
C ALA A 9 -12.12 -4.19 10.61
N VAL A 10 -10.83 -3.93 10.42
CA VAL A 10 -10.22 -3.66 9.12
C VAL A 10 -8.97 -4.51 8.93
N ARG A 11 -8.60 -4.75 7.67
CA ARG A 11 -7.35 -5.37 7.28
C ARG A 11 -6.38 -4.29 6.81
N ILE A 12 -5.20 -4.28 7.39
CA ILE A 12 -4.09 -3.41 6.99
C ILE A 12 -3.05 -4.26 6.28
N ARG A 13 -2.67 -3.86 5.05
CA ARG A 13 -1.47 -4.35 4.39
C ARG A 13 -0.35 -3.34 4.63
N ASP A 14 0.67 -3.75 5.36
CA ASP A 14 1.87 -2.91 5.50
C ASP A 14 2.74 -3.03 4.25
N VAL A 15 2.98 -1.89 3.60
CA VAL A 15 3.81 -1.79 2.39
C VAL A 15 5.18 -1.16 2.67
N GLY A 16 5.55 -0.99 3.93
CA GLY A 16 6.76 -0.31 4.35
C GLY A 16 8.05 -0.96 3.84
N ALA A 17 8.11 -2.29 3.85
CA ALA A 17 9.28 -3.04 3.38
C ALA A 17 9.47 -2.99 1.85
N ARG A 18 8.44 -2.67 1.08
CA ARG A 18 8.52 -2.50 -0.38
C ARG A 18 8.34 -1.03 -0.77
N ASP A 19 7.13 -0.49 -0.72
CA ASP A 19 6.82 0.86 -1.16
C ASP A 19 7.51 1.91 -0.29
N GLY A 20 7.49 1.69 1.02
CA GLY A 20 8.16 2.54 1.99
C GLY A 20 9.64 2.71 1.72
N LEU A 21 10.36 1.61 1.52
CA LEU A 21 11.80 1.61 1.28
C LEU A 21 12.20 1.87 -0.17
N GLN A 22 11.25 1.86 -1.12
CA GLN A 22 11.57 2.00 -2.54
C GLN A 22 12.25 3.33 -2.88
N ALA A 23 11.86 4.41 -2.22
CA ALA A 23 12.40 5.75 -2.43
C ALA A 23 13.62 6.06 -1.54
N GLU A 24 13.98 5.17 -0.62
CA GLU A 24 15.11 5.34 0.28
C GLU A 24 16.43 4.88 -0.36
N SER A 25 17.53 5.31 0.22
CA SER A 25 18.83 4.72 -0.07
C SER A 25 18.80 3.22 0.23
N PRO A 26 19.41 2.36 -0.62
CA PRO A 26 19.42 0.93 -0.37
C PRO A 26 19.97 0.58 1.00
N ILE A 27 19.23 -0.21 1.77
CA ILE A 27 19.71 -0.82 3.02
C ILE A 27 20.02 -2.31 2.79
N PRO A 28 20.91 -2.93 3.61
CA PRO A 28 21.23 -4.35 3.50
C PRO A 28 20.00 -5.24 3.57
N VAL A 29 20.01 -6.36 2.83
CA VAL A 29 18.92 -7.35 2.85
C VAL A 29 18.62 -7.82 4.27
N ALA A 30 19.63 -8.04 5.09
CA ALA A 30 19.46 -8.45 6.49
C ALA A 30 18.66 -7.42 7.31
N GLN A 31 18.82 -6.13 7.07
CA GLN A 31 18.03 -5.07 7.72
C GLN A 31 16.57 -5.06 7.22
N ARG A 32 16.34 -5.32 5.93
CA ARG A 32 14.97 -5.46 5.40
C ARG A 32 14.26 -6.66 6.02
N ILE A 33 14.95 -7.80 6.16
CA ILE A 33 14.42 -8.98 6.85
C ILE A 33 14.10 -8.65 8.31
N ALA A 34 15.01 -8.00 9.04
CA ALA A 34 14.78 -7.60 10.42
C ALA A 34 13.57 -6.66 10.58
N LEU A 35 13.39 -5.71 9.66
CA LEU A 35 12.22 -4.84 9.64
C LEU A 35 10.93 -5.63 9.43
N ILE A 36 10.90 -6.53 8.44
CA ILE A 36 9.72 -7.37 8.16
C ILE A 36 9.37 -8.23 9.38
N GLU A 37 10.38 -8.83 10.02
CA GLU A 37 10.18 -9.62 11.25
C GLU A 37 9.58 -8.77 12.38
N ALA A 38 10.04 -7.54 12.55
CA ALA A 38 9.49 -6.63 13.56
C ALA A 38 8.03 -6.25 13.27
N ILE A 39 7.70 -5.96 12.00
CA ILE A 39 6.33 -5.67 11.56
C ILE A 39 5.41 -6.88 11.81
N LEU A 40 5.84 -8.09 11.46
CA LEU A 40 5.09 -9.31 11.69
C LEU A 40 4.93 -9.62 13.19
N ALA A 41 5.97 -9.38 14.00
CA ALA A 41 5.92 -9.53 15.45
C ALA A 41 4.95 -8.55 16.12
N ALA A 42 4.65 -7.40 15.48
CA ALA A 42 3.61 -6.47 15.91
C ALA A 42 2.19 -6.95 15.60
N GLY A 43 2.01 -8.08 14.90
CA GLY A 43 0.70 -8.64 14.58
C GLY A 43 0.16 -8.27 13.21
N VAL A 44 0.96 -7.64 12.34
CA VAL A 44 0.58 -7.42 10.94
C VAL A 44 0.47 -8.77 10.24
N THR A 45 -0.67 -9.04 9.63
CA THR A 45 -0.96 -10.32 8.95
C THR A 45 -1.02 -10.21 7.43
N HIS A 46 -0.87 -9.01 6.87
CA HIS A 46 -0.80 -8.78 5.43
C HIS A 46 0.35 -7.80 5.15
N ILE A 47 1.34 -8.24 4.39
CA ILE A 47 2.57 -7.47 4.20
C ILE A 47 3.12 -7.58 2.78
N GLU A 48 3.54 -6.45 2.21
CA GLU A 48 4.24 -6.41 0.93
C GLU A 48 5.76 -6.47 1.14
N LEU A 49 6.34 -7.63 0.89
CA LEU A 49 7.73 -7.97 1.24
C LEU A 49 8.76 -7.33 0.30
N ALA A 50 8.46 -7.29 -1.01
CA ALA A 50 9.44 -6.97 -2.04
C ALA A 50 8.78 -6.60 -3.37
N ALA A 51 9.60 -6.29 -4.38
CA ALA A 51 9.20 -6.13 -5.77
C ALA A 51 10.12 -6.92 -6.70
N PHE A 52 9.56 -7.63 -7.67
CA PHE A 52 10.30 -8.33 -8.73
C PHE A 52 10.66 -7.38 -9.88
N VAL A 53 11.29 -6.27 -9.54
CA VAL A 53 11.78 -5.25 -10.48
C VAL A 53 13.27 -5.41 -10.73
N SER A 54 13.76 -4.82 -11.82
CA SER A 54 15.20 -4.83 -12.12
C SER A 54 15.99 -4.09 -11.02
N PRO A 55 17.00 -4.72 -10.38
CA PRO A 55 17.84 -4.05 -9.39
C PRO A 55 18.64 -2.86 -9.98
N LYS A 56 18.81 -2.80 -11.30
CA LYS A 56 19.41 -1.65 -11.97
C LYS A 56 18.45 -0.45 -12.00
N ALA A 57 17.15 -0.69 -12.12
CA ALA A 57 16.13 0.36 -12.13
C ALA A 57 15.77 0.80 -10.73
N VAL A 58 15.68 -0.12 -9.77
CA VAL A 58 15.29 0.13 -8.37
C VAL A 58 16.27 -0.60 -7.43
N PRO A 59 17.45 -0.01 -7.15
CA PRO A 59 18.49 -0.65 -6.33
C PRO A 59 18.05 -1.00 -4.92
N SER A 60 17.14 -0.21 -4.32
CA SER A 60 16.57 -0.46 -2.99
C SER A 60 15.78 -1.76 -2.90
N MET A 61 15.30 -2.30 -4.04
CA MET A 61 14.54 -3.56 -4.11
C MET A 61 15.42 -4.77 -4.48
N ALA A 62 16.74 -4.62 -4.58
CA ALA A 62 17.63 -5.75 -4.82
C ALA A 62 17.46 -6.85 -3.75
N GLY A 63 17.68 -8.12 -4.12
CA GLY A 63 17.58 -9.26 -3.20
C GLY A 63 16.14 -9.70 -2.86
N ALA A 64 15.14 -9.40 -3.70
CA ALA A 64 13.74 -9.76 -3.45
C ALA A 64 13.54 -11.25 -3.13
N ALA A 65 14.14 -12.14 -3.92
CA ALA A 65 14.05 -13.59 -3.70
C ALA A 65 14.67 -14.03 -2.37
N GLU A 66 15.78 -13.40 -1.97
CA GLU A 66 16.45 -13.66 -0.69
C GLU A 66 15.56 -13.23 0.49
N VAL A 67 14.96 -12.06 0.43
CA VAL A 67 14.00 -11.57 1.44
C VAL A 67 12.83 -12.53 1.57
N ILE A 68 12.19 -12.91 0.46
CA ILE A 68 11.01 -13.78 0.47
C ILE A 68 11.37 -15.17 1.03
N ALA A 69 12.51 -15.74 0.62
CA ALA A 69 12.97 -17.02 1.10
C ALA A 69 13.28 -17.00 2.61
N ALA A 70 13.90 -15.93 3.12
CA ALA A 70 14.21 -15.79 4.53
C ALA A 70 12.96 -15.67 5.41
N ILE A 71 11.93 -14.95 4.95
CA ILE A 71 10.65 -14.84 5.68
C ILE A 71 9.90 -16.17 5.67
N GLY A 72 9.98 -16.92 4.57
CA GLY A 72 9.34 -18.23 4.43
C GLY A 72 7.81 -18.19 4.57
N LEU A 73 7.20 -19.38 4.62
CA LEU A 73 5.76 -19.54 4.85
C LEU A 73 5.42 -19.27 6.33
N ARG A 74 4.35 -18.51 6.57
CA ARG A 74 3.87 -18.19 7.92
C ARG A 74 2.37 -18.35 8.02
N ALA A 75 1.92 -19.20 8.89
CA ALA A 75 0.49 -19.42 9.11
C ALA A 75 -0.20 -18.11 9.51
N GLY A 76 -1.30 -17.79 8.83
CA GLY A 76 -2.08 -16.58 9.11
C GLY A 76 -1.49 -15.27 8.55
N VAL A 77 -0.38 -15.32 7.80
CA VAL A 77 0.22 -14.16 7.13
C VAL A 77 0.05 -14.28 5.63
N VAL A 78 -0.46 -13.23 4.99
CA VAL A 78 -0.52 -13.05 3.53
C VAL A 78 0.74 -12.29 3.10
N ARG A 79 1.62 -12.98 2.36
CA ARG A 79 2.88 -12.44 1.84
C ARG A 79 2.66 -11.99 0.39
N THR A 80 2.82 -10.70 0.16
CA THR A 80 2.61 -10.08 -1.15
C THR A 80 3.94 -9.58 -1.72
N ALA A 81 4.06 -9.55 -3.02
CA ALA A 81 5.11 -8.79 -3.72
C ALA A 81 4.57 -8.12 -4.98
N LEU A 82 5.18 -6.99 -5.32
CA LEU A 82 4.89 -6.29 -6.56
C LEU A 82 5.54 -7.01 -7.75
N VAL A 83 4.73 -7.25 -8.79
CA VAL A 83 5.17 -7.83 -10.06
C VAL A 83 4.93 -6.83 -11.20
N PRO A 84 5.96 -6.40 -11.92
CA PRO A 84 5.82 -5.39 -12.97
C PRO A 84 5.39 -5.97 -14.33
N ASN A 85 5.43 -7.29 -14.52
CA ASN A 85 5.17 -7.97 -15.79
C ASN A 85 5.03 -9.49 -15.57
N VAL A 86 4.74 -10.21 -16.66
CA VAL A 86 4.58 -11.69 -16.68
C VAL A 86 5.78 -12.42 -16.08
N ARG A 87 7.02 -11.98 -16.37
CA ARG A 87 8.21 -12.61 -15.81
C ARG A 87 8.29 -12.45 -14.29
N GLY A 88 7.97 -11.25 -13.78
CA GLY A 88 7.89 -11.02 -12.34
C GLY A 88 6.81 -11.88 -11.67
N ALA A 89 5.67 -12.08 -12.34
CA ALA A 89 4.59 -12.95 -11.87
C ALA A 89 5.04 -14.42 -11.80
N GLN A 90 5.76 -14.91 -12.80
CA GLN A 90 6.35 -16.26 -12.78
C GLN A 90 7.32 -16.45 -11.60
N MET A 91 8.18 -15.45 -11.35
CA MET A 91 9.08 -15.49 -10.18
C MET A 91 8.31 -15.48 -8.85
N ALA A 92 7.15 -14.80 -8.79
CA ALA A 92 6.31 -14.79 -7.61
C ALA A 92 5.61 -16.15 -7.37
N ILE A 93 5.18 -16.83 -8.43
CA ILE A 93 4.67 -18.21 -8.38
C ILE A 93 5.74 -19.15 -7.85
N GLU A 94 6.95 -19.11 -8.44
CA GLU A 94 8.10 -19.94 -8.02
C GLU A 94 8.50 -19.69 -6.55
N ALA A 95 8.34 -18.44 -6.09
CA ALA A 95 8.61 -18.06 -4.70
C ALA A 95 7.50 -18.45 -3.70
N GLY A 96 6.38 -18.99 -4.18
CA GLY A 96 5.24 -19.43 -3.37
C GLY A 96 4.60 -18.29 -2.57
N LEU A 97 4.41 -17.12 -3.19
CA LEU A 97 3.72 -15.99 -2.59
C LEU A 97 2.21 -16.26 -2.48
N ASP A 98 1.58 -15.58 -1.51
CA ASP A 98 0.15 -15.75 -1.21
C ASP A 98 -0.74 -14.78 -2.00
N GLU A 99 -0.16 -13.66 -2.46
CA GLU A 99 -0.82 -12.63 -3.28
C GLU A 99 0.25 -11.89 -4.10
N VAL A 100 -0.11 -11.31 -5.25
CA VAL A 100 0.74 -10.40 -6.00
C VAL A 100 0.06 -9.05 -6.23
N THR A 101 0.86 -8.00 -6.26
CA THR A 101 0.40 -6.65 -6.58
C THR A 101 0.86 -6.28 -7.99
N VAL A 102 -0.06 -5.78 -8.81
CA VAL A 102 0.23 -5.14 -10.11
C VAL A 102 -0.14 -3.67 -10.06
N ILE A 103 0.60 -2.82 -10.76
CA ILE A 103 0.38 -1.37 -10.76
C ILE A 103 0.09 -0.86 -12.15
N PHE A 104 -0.92 0.00 -12.29
CA PHE A 104 -1.15 0.86 -13.43
C PHE A 104 -1.74 2.19 -12.94
N SER A 105 -2.04 3.15 -13.82
CA SER A 105 -2.57 4.45 -13.41
C SER A 105 -3.88 4.80 -14.11
N ALA A 106 -4.78 5.45 -13.39
CA ALA A 106 -5.97 6.09 -13.97
C ALA A 106 -5.62 7.32 -14.84
N SER A 107 -4.46 7.95 -14.61
CA SER A 107 -3.91 9.02 -15.44
C SER A 107 -3.10 8.43 -16.59
N ALA A 108 -3.49 8.73 -17.84
CA ALA A 108 -2.79 8.23 -19.03
C ALA A 108 -1.35 8.75 -19.09
N VAL A 109 -1.14 10.03 -18.79
CA VAL A 109 0.19 10.65 -18.80
C VAL A 109 1.07 10.07 -17.70
N TYR A 110 0.52 9.84 -16.49
CA TYR A 110 1.27 9.23 -15.41
C TYR A 110 1.63 7.77 -15.74
N ASN A 111 0.70 7.01 -16.32
CA ASN A 111 0.91 5.63 -16.73
C ASN A 111 2.07 5.51 -17.72
N GLU A 112 2.06 6.34 -18.78
CA GLU A 112 3.12 6.38 -19.77
C GLU A 112 4.49 6.72 -19.15
N ARG A 113 4.53 7.65 -18.20
CA ARG A 113 5.76 8.03 -17.51
C ARG A 113 6.30 6.96 -16.58
N ASN A 114 5.41 6.28 -15.86
CA ASN A 114 5.75 5.30 -14.83
C ASN A 114 6.08 3.93 -15.42
N VAL A 115 5.19 3.39 -16.26
CA VAL A 115 5.32 2.00 -16.77
C VAL A 115 5.61 1.93 -18.27
N LYS A 116 5.70 3.07 -18.97
CA LYS A 116 5.99 3.17 -20.43
C LYS A 116 4.94 2.47 -21.30
N MET A 117 3.68 2.48 -20.86
CA MET A 117 2.57 1.83 -21.54
C MET A 117 1.34 2.74 -21.53
N SER A 118 0.46 2.60 -22.53
CA SER A 118 -0.89 3.14 -22.47
C SER A 118 -1.72 2.38 -21.42
N ILE A 119 -2.86 2.92 -21.02
CA ILE A 119 -3.81 2.25 -20.10
C ILE A 119 -4.22 0.89 -20.68
N ASP A 120 -4.55 0.83 -21.98
CA ASP A 120 -4.98 -0.41 -22.63
C ASP A 120 -3.87 -1.47 -22.68
N GLN A 121 -2.63 -1.06 -22.92
CA GLN A 121 -1.48 -1.97 -22.84
C GLN A 121 -1.24 -2.50 -21.43
N SER A 122 -1.40 -1.64 -20.41
CA SER A 122 -1.29 -2.06 -19.01
C SER A 122 -2.38 -3.06 -18.63
N LEU A 123 -3.62 -2.83 -19.04
CA LEU A 123 -4.73 -3.76 -18.80
C LEU A 123 -4.53 -5.11 -19.52
N ALA A 124 -4.05 -5.10 -20.75
CA ALA A 124 -3.72 -6.33 -21.47
C ALA A 124 -2.58 -7.11 -20.79
N GLN A 125 -1.59 -6.43 -20.23
CA GLN A 125 -0.53 -7.07 -19.44
C GLN A 125 -1.08 -7.65 -18.13
N ILE A 126 -1.98 -6.95 -17.44
CA ILE A 126 -2.64 -7.46 -16.23
C ILE A 126 -3.44 -8.72 -16.55
N GLU A 127 -4.21 -8.71 -17.66
CA GLU A 127 -4.94 -9.90 -18.13
C GLU A 127 -4.00 -11.08 -18.39
N GLN A 128 -2.86 -10.86 -19.04
CA GLN A 128 -1.84 -11.89 -19.23
C GLN A 128 -1.30 -12.44 -17.91
N ILE A 129 -1.05 -11.58 -16.92
CA ILE A 129 -0.60 -12.00 -15.59
C ILE A 129 -1.69 -12.84 -14.91
N CYS A 130 -2.94 -12.38 -14.91
CA CYS A 130 -4.06 -13.08 -14.31
C CYS A 130 -4.37 -14.42 -14.97
N SER A 131 -3.94 -14.63 -16.24
CA SER A 131 -4.15 -15.85 -17.00
C SER A 131 -3.06 -16.89 -16.80
N LEU A 132 -2.02 -16.61 -16.00
CA LEU A 132 -0.97 -17.59 -15.72
C LEU A 132 -1.51 -18.73 -14.85
N ASP A 133 -1.08 -19.95 -15.14
CA ASP A 133 -1.34 -21.09 -14.29
C ASP A 133 -0.72 -20.87 -12.89
N GLU A 134 -1.46 -21.24 -11.84
CA GLU A 134 -1.04 -21.14 -10.45
C GLU A 134 -0.75 -19.71 -9.96
N ILE A 135 -1.17 -18.67 -10.68
CA ILE A 135 -1.04 -17.29 -10.20
C ILE A 135 -1.84 -17.12 -8.89
N PRO A 136 -1.23 -16.64 -7.81
CA PRO A 136 -1.99 -16.31 -6.60
C PRO A 136 -2.93 -15.13 -6.86
N PRO A 137 -3.88 -14.85 -5.95
CA PRO A 137 -4.74 -13.68 -6.05
C PRO A 137 -3.97 -12.42 -6.47
N VAL A 138 -4.52 -11.67 -7.43
CA VAL A 138 -3.91 -10.46 -7.98
C VAL A 138 -4.65 -9.24 -7.44
N ASP A 139 -3.94 -8.36 -6.73
CA ASP A 139 -4.44 -7.03 -6.37
C ASP A 139 -3.93 -5.99 -7.37
N ALA A 140 -4.84 -5.35 -8.09
CA ALA A 140 -4.51 -4.29 -9.05
C ALA A 140 -4.58 -2.92 -8.36
N VAL A 141 -3.43 -2.31 -8.11
CA VAL A 141 -3.31 -0.98 -7.52
C VAL A 141 -3.39 0.08 -8.62
N MET A 142 -4.46 0.86 -8.58
CA MET A 142 -4.74 1.95 -9.52
C MET A 142 -4.17 3.27 -9.00
N SER A 143 -2.99 3.65 -9.46
CA SER A 143 -2.35 4.94 -9.16
C SER A 143 -3.20 6.11 -9.66
N CYS A 144 -3.07 7.27 -9.02
CA CYS A 144 -3.76 8.50 -9.39
C CYS A 144 -5.29 8.41 -9.46
N SER A 145 -5.92 7.52 -8.66
CA SER A 145 -7.38 7.32 -8.68
C SER A 145 -8.18 8.60 -8.35
N PHE A 146 -7.56 9.58 -7.70
CA PHE A 146 -8.23 10.81 -7.26
C PHE A 146 -7.72 12.06 -7.98
N GLY A 147 -6.66 11.96 -8.75
CA GLY A 147 -6.09 13.06 -9.49
C GLY A 147 -4.62 12.84 -9.86
N SER A 148 -4.15 13.61 -10.83
CA SER A 148 -2.79 13.57 -11.35
C SER A 148 -2.24 14.99 -11.50
N PRO A 149 -0.97 15.27 -11.21
CA PRO A 149 -0.38 16.57 -11.43
C PRO A 149 -0.28 16.94 -12.91
N TYR A 150 -0.55 15.99 -13.81
CA TYR A 150 -0.47 16.19 -15.26
C TYR A 150 -1.83 16.46 -15.90
N GLU A 151 -2.91 15.91 -15.34
CA GLU A 151 -4.25 15.92 -15.93
C GLU A 151 -5.30 16.52 -14.97
N GLY A 152 -4.90 16.88 -13.76
CA GLY A 152 -5.83 17.38 -12.74
C GLY A 152 -6.68 16.25 -12.13
N ASP A 153 -7.93 16.56 -11.84
CA ASP A 153 -8.88 15.61 -11.27
C ASP A 153 -9.23 14.49 -12.26
N ILE A 154 -9.17 13.24 -11.82
CA ILE A 154 -9.69 12.10 -12.60
C ILE A 154 -11.17 11.93 -12.27
N ALA A 155 -12.01 11.82 -13.30
CA ALA A 155 -13.46 11.71 -13.08
C ALA A 155 -13.81 10.40 -12.34
N PRO A 156 -14.69 10.42 -11.33
CA PRO A 156 -15.09 9.21 -10.60
C PRO A 156 -15.66 8.11 -11.51
N ALA A 157 -16.37 8.50 -12.60
CA ALA A 157 -16.89 7.54 -13.57
C ALA A 157 -15.79 6.80 -14.33
N ASP A 158 -14.66 7.46 -14.64
CA ASP A 158 -13.51 6.83 -15.31
C ASP A 158 -12.83 5.82 -14.36
N VAL A 159 -12.67 6.17 -13.09
CA VAL A 159 -12.15 5.27 -12.05
C VAL A 159 -13.04 4.03 -11.93
N ALA A 160 -14.36 4.22 -11.87
CA ALA A 160 -15.31 3.10 -11.79
C ALA A 160 -15.25 2.20 -13.03
N ALA A 161 -15.19 2.79 -14.23
CA ALA A 161 -15.04 2.03 -15.47
C ALA A 161 -13.74 1.22 -15.50
N LEU A 162 -12.63 1.78 -15.02
CA LEU A 162 -11.36 1.08 -14.90
C LEU A 162 -11.41 -0.05 -13.87
N CYS A 163 -12.10 0.10 -12.74
CA CYS A 163 -12.33 -0.97 -11.78
C CYS A 163 -13.06 -2.17 -12.41
N VAL A 164 -14.09 -1.89 -13.24
CA VAL A 164 -14.80 -2.95 -13.98
C VAL A 164 -13.87 -3.67 -14.95
N ARG A 165 -13.05 -2.92 -15.71
CA ARG A 165 -12.08 -3.49 -16.65
C ARG A 165 -11.04 -4.35 -15.97
N LEU A 166 -10.51 -3.92 -14.80
CA LEU A 166 -9.56 -4.71 -14.02
C LEU A 166 -10.13 -6.04 -13.53
N ARG A 167 -11.35 -6.00 -12.98
CA ARG A 167 -12.05 -7.23 -12.57
C ARG A 167 -12.31 -8.16 -13.77
N SER A 168 -12.68 -7.59 -14.92
CA SER A 168 -12.85 -8.36 -16.15
C SER A 168 -11.53 -8.96 -16.68
N ALA A 169 -10.40 -8.30 -16.43
CA ALA A 169 -9.06 -8.82 -16.73
C ALA A 169 -8.57 -9.89 -15.74
N GLY A 170 -9.37 -10.22 -14.72
CA GLY A 170 -9.09 -11.30 -13.77
C GLY A 170 -8.48 -10.82 -12.44
N ALA A 171 -8.35 -9.51 -12.19
CA ALA A 171 -7.89 -9.02 -10.90
C ALA A 171 -8.87 -9.44 -9.78
N THR A 172 -8.34 -10.10 -8.75
CA THR A 172 -9.11 -10.55 -7.58
C THR A 172 -9.51 -9.38 -6.70
N ASN A 173 -8.60 -8.41 -6.54
CA ASN A 173 -8.79 -7.20 -5.76
C ASN A 173 -8.45 -5.98 -6.61
N VAL A 174 -9.02 -4.83 -6.23
CA VAL A 174 -8.64 -3.51 -6.75
C VAL A 174 -8.37 -2.60 -5.58
N THR A 175 -7.23 -1.92 -5.60
CA THR A 175 -6.85 -0.91 -4.60
C THR A 175 -6.74 0.46 -5.27
N LEU A 176 -7.47 1.45 -4.75
CA LEU A 176 -7.46 2.84 -5.24
C LEU A 176 -6.35 3.62 -4.53
N ALA A 177 -5.40 4.14 -5.32
CA ALA A 177 -4.24 4.83 -4.75
C ALA A 177 -4.27 6.35 -5.00
N ASP A 178 -4.09 7.10 -3.92
CA ASP A 178 -3.84 8.54 -3.91
C ASP A 178 -2.35 8.85 -4.03
N THR A 179 -1.72 8.33 -5.06
CA THR A 179 -0.28 8.40 -5.31
C THR A 179 0.30 9.81 -5.23
N THR A 180 -0.50 10.81 -5.56
CA THR A 180 -0.09 12.21 -5.67
C THR A 180 -0.67 13.10 -4.57
N GLY A 181 -1.43 12.51 -3.62
CA GLY A 181 -2.06 13.20 -2.51
C GLY A 181 -3.13 14.20 -2.94
N MET A 182 -3.87 13.91 -4.00
CA MET A 182 -4.96 14.76 -4.51
C MET A 182 -6.35 14.34 -4.00
N ALA A 183 -6.44 13.27 -3.23
CA ALA A 183 -7.67 12.87 -2.60
C ALA A 183 -8.11 13.87 -1.53
N THR A 184 -9.42 14.02 -1.41
CA THR A 184 -10.09 14.71 -0.32
C THR A 184 -11.26 13.86 0.16
N PRO A 185 -11.80 14.04 1.38
CA PRO A 185 -12.96 13.28 1.85
C PRO A 185 -14.14 13.32 0.88
N ARG A 186 -14.38 14.48 0.23
CA ARG A 186 -15.41 14.62 -0.78
C ARG A 186 -15.15 13.70 -1.99
N ARG A 187 -13.93 13.72 -2.52
CA ARG A 187 -13.55 12.88 -3.67
C ARG A 187 -13.56 11.39 -3.35
N ILE A 188 -13.15 11.01 -2.13
CA ILE A 188 -13.30 9.64 -1.63
C ILE A 188 -14.76 9.21 -1.73
N GLY A 189 -15.70 10.02 -1.21
CA GLY A 189 -17.13 9.73 -1.29
C GLY A 189 -17.65 9.61 -2.73
N GLU A 190 -17.33 10.57 -3.59
CA GLU A 190 -17.75 10.59 -5.01
C GLU A 190 -17.26 9.34 -5.78
N VAL A 191 -16.02 8.90 -5.54
CA VAL A 191 -15.48 7.68 -6.18
C VAL A 191 -16.15 6.45 -5.63
N LEU A 192 -16.29 6.32 -4.29
CA LEU A 192 -16.88 5.15 -3.65
C LEU A 192 -18.37 4.98 -3.94
N GLU A 193 -19.11 6.06 -4.23
CA GLU A 193 -20.50 5.97 -4.71
C GLU A 193 -20.60 5.17 -6.03
N LEU A 194 -19.58 5.23 -6.88
CA LEU A 194 -19.59 4.56 -8.19
C LEU A 194 -18.83 3.23 -8.20
N THR A 195 -17.76 3.10 -7.43
CA THR A 195 -16.95 1.86 -7.36
C THR A 195 -17.52 0.84 -6.38
N GLY A 196 -18.32 1.28 -5.41
CA GLY A 196 -18.64 0.53 -4.20
C GLY A 196 -17.46 0.52 -3.23
N THR A 197 -17.63 -0.15 -2.09
CA THR A 197 -16.65 -0.21 -1.00
C THR A 197 -15.82 -1.50 -0.96
N ASP A 198 -16.06 -2.42 -1.91
CA ASP A 198 -15.21 -3.61 -2.10
C ASP A 198 -13.94 -3.26 -2.89
N VAL A 199 -13.21 -2.26 -2.40
CA VAL A 199 -11.92 -1.81 -2.89
C VAL A 199 -10.95 -1.63 -1.73
N GLY A 200 -9.64 -1.71 -1.99
CA GLY A 200 -8.61 -1.27 -1.06
C GLY A 200 -8.34 0.23 -1.19
N MET A 201 -7.76 0.83 -0.17
CA MET A 201 -7.33 2.24 -0.18
C MET A 201 -5.84 2.34 0.14
N HIS A 202 -5.10 3.02 -0.74
CA HIS A 202 -3.69 3.32 -0.56
C HIS A 202 -3.51 4.84 -0.59
N LEU A 203 -3.24 5.44 0.54
CA LEU A 203 -3.36 6.89 0.75
C LEU A 203 -2.04 7.51 1.20
N HIS A 204 -1.76 8.72 0.71
CA HIS A 204 -0.54 9.47 0.98
C HIS A 204 -0.79 10.73 1.82
N GLU A 205 0.18 11.08 2.66
CA GLU A 205 0.19 12.28 3.51
C GLU A 205 0.73 13.54 2.80
N THR A 206 0.84 13.54 1.48
CA THR A 206 1.46 14.62 0.69
C THR A 206 0.89 16.02 1.02
N ARG A 207 -0.40 16.11 1.33
CA ARG A 207 -1.07 17.37 1.73
C ARG A 207 -1.62 17.33 3.15
N GLY A 208 -1.18 16.38 3.97
CA GLY A 208 -1.65 16.24 5.36
C GLY A 208 -3.11 15.77 5.44
N THR A 209 -3.62 15.12 4.42
CA THR A 209 -5.02 14.66 4.35
C THR A 209 -5.15 13.14 4.31
N GLY A 210 -4.06 12.40 4.32
CA GLY A 210 -4.08 10.93 4.16
C GLY A 210 -4.92 10.23 5.21
N LEU A 211 -4.69 10.49 6.50
CA LEU A 211 -5.50 9.93 7.59
C LEU A 211 -6.95 10.40 7.56
N LEU A 212 -7.20 11.66 7.17
CA LEU A 212 -8.56 12.17 7.02
C LEU A 212 -9.30 11.45 5.90
N ASN A 213 -8.62 11.17 4.79
CA ASN A 213 -9.14 10.41 3.66
C ASN A 213 -9.39 8.93 4.05
N ALA A 214 -8.47 8.33 4.83
CA ALA A 214 -8.64 6.98 5.35
C ALA A 214 -9.88 6.88 6.24
N PHE A 215 -10.09 7.86 7.13
CA PHE A 215 -11.28 7.94 7.96
C PHE A 215 -12.57 8.11 7.14
N ALA A 216 -12.55 8.95 6.10
CA ALA A 216 -13.70 9.10 5.20
C ALA A 216 -14.03 7.79 4.46
N ALA A 217 -13.03 7.06 3.99
CA ALA A 217 -13.21 5.74 3.39
C ALA A 217 -13.75 4.70 4.38
N LEU A 218 -13.24 4.69 5.62
CA LEU A 218 -13.75 3.84 6.71
C LEU A 218 -15.23 4.14 7.01
N GLN A 219 -15.62 5.41 7.09
CA GLN A 219 -17.00 5.83 7.29
C GLN A 219 -17.92 5.40 6.14
N ALA A 220 -17.41 5.33 4.91
CA ALA A 220 -18.13 4.80 3.77
C ALA A 220 -18.27 3.27 3.79
N GLY A 221 -17.48 2.56 4.62
CA GLY A 221 -17.53 1.11 4.78
C GLY A 221 -16.36 0.35 4.16
N VAL A 222 -15.30 1.02 3.72
CA VAL A 222 -14.06 0.36 3.26
C VAL A 222 -13.39 -0.33 4.45
N THR A 223 -12.87 -1.54 4.22
CA THR A 223 -12.23 -2.37 5.25
C THR A 223 -10.82 -2.84 4.91
N ARG A 224 -10.29 -2.45 3.75
CA ARG A 224 -8.93 -2.80 3.31
C ARG A 224 -8.12 -1.53 3.10
N PHE A 225 -6.98 -1.42 3.80
CA PHE A 225 -6.10 -0.25 3.75
C PHE A 225 -4.66 -0.66 3.59
N ASP A 226 -3.93 0.03 2.71
CA ASP A 226 -2.49 0.03 2.69
C ASP A 226 -1.98 1.14 3.61
N SER A 227 -0.92 0.86 4.32
CA SER A 227 -0.16 1.84 5.09
C SER A 227 1.30 1.40 5.16
N SER A 228 2.18 2.27 5.57
CA SER A 228 3.61 1.99 5.66
C SER A 228 4.10 2.25 7.07
N VAL A 229 4.77 1.26 7.69
CA VAL A 229 5.46 1.51 8.95
C VAL A 229 6.32 2.76 8.84
N ALA A 230 6.29 3.59 9.88
CA ALA A 230 7.01 4.85 9.94
C ALA A 230 6.52 5.95 8.95
N GLY A 231 5.50 5.69 8.14
CA GLY A 231 5.02 6.64 7.13
C GLY A 231 5.98 6.82 5.95
N LEU A 232 6.79 5.80 5.65
CA LEU A 232 7.75 5.83 4.55
C LEU A 232 7.08 5.72 3.19
N GLY A 233 7.81 6.09 2.14
CA GLY A 233 7.39 6.00 0.75
C GLY A 233 7.33 7.36 0.08
N GLY A 234 6.72 7.37 -1.10
CA GLY A 234 6.59 8.55 -1.96
C GLY A 234 6.70 8.15 -3.42
N SER A 235 6.40 9.10 -4.31
CA SER A 235 6.52 8.85 -5.75
C SER A 235 7.59 9.73 -6.36
N PRO A 236 8.59 9.16 -7.06
CA PRO A 236 9.59 9.94 -7.78
C PRO A 236 8.99 10.75 -8.95
N PHE A 237 7.77 10.40 -9.38
CA PHE A 237 7.06 11.06 -10.47
C PHE A 237 6.10 12.16 -10.00
N ALA A 238 6.00 12.41 -8.70
CA ALA A 238 5.20 13.47 -8.10
C ALA A 238 6.08 14.31 -7.18
N ALA A 239 6.52 15.48 -7.65
CA ALA A 239 7.38 16.38 -6.88
C ALA A 239 6.70 16.76 -5.55
N GLY A 240 7.40 16.59 -4.43
CA GLY A 240 6.89 16.88 -3.10
C GLY A 240 5.90 15.84 -2.55
N ALA A 241 5.73 14.69 -3.20
CA ALA A 241 4.93 13.60 -2.65
C ALA A 241 5.56 13.10 -1.35
N ALA A 242 4.84 13.23 -0.25
CA ALA A 242 5.19 12.61 1.02
C ALA A 242 4.86 11.11 0.98
N GLY A 243 5.29 10.38 2.01
CA GLY A 243 5.04 8.95 2.12
C GLY A 243 3.58 8.58 2.33
N ASN A 244 3.40 7.29 2.48
CA ASN A 244 2.13 6.68 2.84
C ASN A 244 1.62 7.19 4.20
N ILE A 245 0.35 6.99 4.50
CA ILE A 245 -0.11 7.07 5.89
C ILE A 245 0.70 6.09 6.74
N ALA A 246 1.13 6.51 7.93
CA ALA A 246 1.90 5.65 8.81
C ALA A 246 0.99 4.57 9.41
N THR A 247 1.45 3.31 9.43
CA THR A 247 0.67 2.20 9.97
C THR A 247 0.35 2.42 11.44
N GLU A 248 1.30 2.87 12.24
CA GLU A 248 1.10 3.17 13.66
C GLU A 248 0.17 4.37 13.92
N GLU A 249 0.15 5.36 13.02
CA GLU A 249 -0.81 6.46 13.12
C GLU A 249 -2.24 5.99 12.80
N TRP A 250 -2.38 5.15 11.77
CA TRP A 250 -3.68 4.60 11.41
C TRP A 250 -4.22 3.63 12.46
N VAL A 251 -3.36 2.75 12.99
CA VAL A 251 -3.71 1.85 14.11
C VAL A 251 -4.14 2.65 15.34
N ALA A 252 -3.41 3.73 15.70
CA ALA A 252 -3.79 4.59 16.83
C ALA A 252 -5.19 5.20 16.69
N VAL A 253 -5.57 5.61 15.48
CA VAL A 253 -6.91 6.14 15.18
C VAL A 253 -7.96 5.03 15.28
N LEU A 254 -7.69 3.86 14.71
CA LEU A 254 -8.62 2.73 14.71
C LEU A 254 -8.87 2.20 16.12
N ASP A 255 -7.84 2.09 16.95
CA ASP A 255 -7.95 1.69 18.36
C ASP A 255 -8.85 2.64 19.15
N ASP A 256 -8.69 3.97 18.96
CA ASP A 256 -9.55 4.97 19.63
C ASP A 256 -11.01 4.90 19.15
N LEU A 257 -11.22 4.48 17.91
CA LEU A 257 -12.57 4.28 17.34
C LEU A 257 -13.19 2.93 17.72
N GLY A 258 -12.45 2.03 18.37
CA GLY A 258 -12.90 0.67 18.69
C GLY A 258 -12.96 -0.26 17.48
N VAL A 259 -12.22 0.03 16.42
CA VAL A 259 -12.09 -0.80 15.21
C VAL A 259 -10.89 -1.71 15.34
N SER A 260 -11.10 -3.03 15.30
CA SER A 260 -10.02 -4.01 15.51
C SER A 260 -9.09 -4.11 14.29
N THR A 261 -7.78 -4.13 14.56
CA THR A 261 -6.74 -4.42 13.56
C THR A 261 -5.97 -5.70 13.89
N GLY A 262 -5.96 -6.11 15.16
CA GLY A 262 -5.11 -7.19 15.68
C GLY A 262 -3.63 -6.80 15.83
N ILE A 263 -3.27 -5.54 15.64
CA ILE A 263 -1.89 -5.04 15.65
C ILE A 263 -1.55 -4.42 17.00
N ASP A 264 -0.41 -4.80 17.57
CA ASP A 264 0.17 -4.20 18.78
C ASP A 264 0.91 -2.90 18.41
N ILE A 265 0.33 -1.77 18.80
CA ILE A 265 0.85 -0.45 18.44
C ILE A 265 2.24 -0.17 19.04
N GLU A 266 2.55 -0.66 20.24
CA GLU A 266 3.85 -0.43 20.87
C GLU A 266 4.97 -1.17 20.12
N ARG A 267 4.74 -2.42 19.74
CA ARG A 267 5.67 -3.19 18.90
C ARG A 267 5.81 -2.59 17.51
N LEU A 268 4.73 -2.02 16.97
CA LEU A 268 4.80 -1.36 15.66
C LEU A 268 5.62 -0.07 15.73
N ILE A 269 5.53 0.68 16.83
CA ILE A 269 6.40 1.84 17.09
C ILE A 269 7.87 1.39 17.19
N GLU A 270 8.16 0.26 17.83
CA GLU A 270 9.52 -0.29 17.86
C GLU A 270 10.03 -0.59 16.43
N ALA A 271 9.19 -1.17 15.56
CA ALA A 271 9.52 -1.39 14.16
C ALA A 271 9.76 -0.07 13.39
N ALA A 272 8.98 0.98 13.67
CA ALA A 272 9.17 2.29 13.08
C ALA A 272 10.50 2.95 13.53
N MET A 273 10.87 2.81 14.78
CA MET A 273 12.16 3.28 15.29
C MET A 273 13.34 2.48 14.76
N LEU A 274 13.14 1.17 14.52
CA LEU A 274 14.14 0.30 13.90
C LEU A 274 14.46 0.76 12.47
N VAL A 275 13.44 1.03 11.65
CA VAL A 275 13.68 1.52 10.28
C VAL A 275 14.26 2.94 10.26
N GLU A 276 13.89 3.81 11.20
CA GLU A 276 14.53 5.11 11.38
C GLU A 276 16.05 4.98 11.54
N ALA A 277 16.48 4.04 12.40
CA ALA A 277 17.89 3.76 12.60
C ALA A 277 18.57 3.20 11.33
N PHE A 278 17.87 2.36 10.55
CA PHE A 278 18.42 1.77 9.33
C PHE A 278 18.60 2.77 8.20
N ILE A 279 17.64 3.68 8.01
CA ILE A 279 17.72 4.71 6.96
C ILE A 279 18.52 5.96 7.39
N GLY A 280 18.87 6.08 8.68
CA GLY A 280 19.71 7.14 9.22
C GLY A 280 19.08 8.54 9.18
N ARG A 281 17.76 8.64 9.12
CA ARG A 281 17.01 9.90 9.16
C ARG A 281 15.71 9.76 9.92
N ARG A 282 15.21 10.85 10.47
CA ARG A 282 13.92 10.89 11.16
C ARG A 282 12.78 10.49 10.21
N VAL A 283 11.92 9.58 10.68
CA VAL A 283 10.73 9.14 9.95
C VAL A 283 9.57 10.13 10.09
N PRO A 284 8.65 10.18 9.10
CA PRO A 284 7.51 11.10 9.12
C PRO A 284 6.51 10.87 10.25
N SER A 285 6.37 9.64 10.70
CA SER A 285 5.35 9.26 11.69
C SER A 285 5.46 10.06 12.98
N ARG A 286 4.37 10.68 13.38
CA ARG A 286 4.27 11.45 14.63
C ARG A 286 4.09 10.51 15.82
N VAL A 287 3.33 9.42 15.65
CA VAL A 287 3.04 8.43 16.70
C VAL A 287 4.30 7.63 17.04
N ALA A 288 5.20 7.36 16.09
CA ALA A 288 6.49 6.74 16.38
C ALA A 288 7.28 7.50 17.44
N HIS A 289 7.21 8.84 17.44
CA HIS A 289 7.95 9.69 18.39
C HIS A 289 7.14 10.08 19.62
N ALA A 290 5.84 10.37 19.47
CA ALA A 290 4.99 10.82 20.56
C ALA A 290 4.41 9.67 21.38
N GLY A 291 4.32 8.48 20.79
CA GLY A 291 3.54 7.35 21.31
C GLY A 291 2.04 7.51 21.11
N PRO A 292 1.28 6.44 21.33
CA PRO A 292 -0.18 6.49 21.28
C PRO A 292 -0.73 7.33 22.44
N ARG A 293 -1.91 7.90 22.27
CA ARG A 293 -2.54 8.76 23.31
C ARG A 293 -2.79 8.02 24.63
N SER A 294 -2.86 6.71 24.61
CA SER A 294 -3.00 5.86 25.81
C SER A 294 -1.71 5.73 26.64
N ARG A 295 -0.55 6.05 26.07
CA ARG A 295 0.75 5.97 26.77
C ARG A 295 0.81 7.02 27.87
N ARG A 296 1.06 6.58 29.10
CA ARG A 296 1.25 7.47 30.25
C ARG A 296 2.74 7.79 30.40
N ALA A 297 3.05 9.03 30.80
CA ALA A 297 4.42 9.37 31.16
C ALA A 297 4.88 8.48 32.33
N SER A 298 6.09 7.95 32.22
CA SER A 298 6.72 7.26 33.35
C SER A 298 7.00 8.33 34.44
N SER A 299 6.49 8.09 35.64
CA SER A 299 6.73 8.93 36.82
C SER A 299 8.17 8.85 37.27
#